data_12e32d5e124a2325031181b379c81390
#
_entry.id   12e32d5e124a2325031181b379c81390
#
_cell.length_a   1.000
_cell.length_b   1.000
_cell.length_c   1.000
_cell.angle_alpha   90.00
_cell.angle_beta   90.00
_cell.angle_gamma   90.00
#
_symmetry.space_group_name_H-M   'P 1'
#
loop_
_entity.id
_entity.type
_entity.pdbx_description
1 polymer ?
#
loop_
_entity_poly.entity_id
_entity_poly.type
_entity_poly.pdbx_seq_one_letter_code
_entity_poly.pdbx_strand_id
1 'polypeptide(L)'
;MKSRILKCLIFLIFFSSYELKSIFMSTSGNDNSGDGSIENPYLSLMKCQTMAKSGDTVYIRGGTCTNFAISYTTNTYNYIHYFTKSGITYKAYESEKVVFDFEFEKKYLKKDDIIRQRVTGFMIEKGAENITFENFDCTRIPTMSFDEIVAARLSKNLTQSECFQSRGKNIRFNRINAYNNYGIGFYFLGTNSYNIAYRCDAYNNSGIDSATLGNADGFGAHGTGAEFIECRAWDNSDDNYDCINSYSRTIFDKTWAFRINRPNSGIQDGNGFKVGGWGKSADAKKLYGPYSGDNPPVHIVKNCIAASNKANGFYSNHQPGQAAVWFNNKSYNNKGNFDMTEGSETWELDSKGKVVDICGTREVLYFNFAFKYSTKLKGDCNMYGTEGNLYFANIPDKNNKFNTWNFRDITITADDFLSLDVQELAKERGPDGSLPEVNFMKLNPEGPNYEILKTIEDLSAPRSELGSEEGGSHCL
;
A
#
# COMPACT_ATOMS: atom_id res chain seq x y z
N MET A 1 44.48 7.87 -62.90
CA MET A 1 44.59 7.60 -61.46
C MET A 1 44.05 8.86 -60.69
N LYS A 2 42.83 8.78 -60.16
CA LYS A 2 42.23 9.85 -59.34
C LYS A 2 42.17 9.34 -57.93
N SER A 3 43.01 9.90 -57.05
CA SER A 3 43.02 9.68 -55.63
C SER A 3 41.77 10.30 -54.98
N ARG A 4 40.94 9.45 -54.35
CA ARG A 4 39.83 9.90 -53.47
C ARG A 4 40.35 10.03 -52.05
N ILE A 5 40.49 11.23 -51.57
CA ILE A 5 40.76 11.53 -50.18
C ILE A 5 39.44 11.41 -49.41
N LEU A 6 39.34 10.40 -48.55
CA LEU A 6 38.25 10.16 -47.63
C LEU A 6 38.43 11.09 -46.42
N LYS A 7 37.64 12.15 -46.31
CA LYS A 7 37.61 12.98 -45.11
C LYS A 7 36.77 12.28 -44.04
N CYS A 8 37.43 11.68 -43.06
CA CYS A 8 36.79 11.26 -41.82
C CYS A 8 36.41 12.48 -40.98
N LEU A 9 35.12 12.75 -40.89
CA LEU A 9 34.58 13.74 -39.94
C LEU A 9 34.49 13.05 -38.58
N ILE A 10 35.41 13.36 -37.66
CA ILE A 10 35.34 12.93 -36.27
C ILE A 10 34.32 13.85 -35.58
N PHE A 11 33.12 13.32 -35.30
CA PHE A 11 32.15 13.93 -34.41
C PHE A 11 32.64 13.70 -32.96
N LEU A 12 33.29 14.69 -32.38
CA LEU A 12 33.51 14.76 -30.93
C LEU A 12 32.18 15.04 -30.24
N ILE A 13 31.49 13.97 -29.78
CA ILE A 13 30.36 14.11 -28.88
C ILE A 13 30.97 14.47 -27.52
N PHE A 14 30.89 15.75 -27.18
CA PHE A 14 31.12 16.19 -25.79
C PHE A 14 29.95 15.67 -24.93
N PHE A 15 30.14 14.51 -24.31
CA PHE A 15 29.37 14.17 -23.12
C PHE A 15 29.81 15.14 -22.02
N SER A 16 29.04 16.20 -21.83
CA SER A 16 29.15 16.96 -20.58
C SER A 16 28.83 15.97 -19.46
N SER A 17 29.84 15.50 -18.74
CA SER A 17 29.63 14.76 -17.50
C SER A 17 28.92 15.70 -16.53
N TYR A 18 27.62 15.53 -16.41
CA TYR A 18 26.85 16.24 -15.38
C TYR A 18 27.30 15.70 -14.04
N GLU A 19 27.93 16.52 -13.24
CA GLU A 19 28.28 16.19 -11.87
C GLU A 19 26.99 16.18 -11.03
N LEU A 20 26.67 15.02 -10.44
CA LEU A 20 25.50 14.86 -9.58
C LEU A 20 25.72 15.70 -8.31
N LYS A 21 24.72 16.49 -7.93
CA LYS A 21 24.82 17.35 -6.76
C LYS A 21 24.16 16.76 -5.53
N SER A 22 24.82 16.98 -4.40
CA SER A 22 24.21 16.85 -3.08
C SER A 22 23.67 18.23 -2.68
N ILE A 23 22.38 18.29 -2.36
CA ILE A 23 21.68 19.49 -1.92
C ILE A 23 21.16 19.22 -0.52
N PHE A 24 21.42 20.11 0.43
CA PHE A 24 21.04 19.91 1.82
C PHE A 24 19.86 20.79 2.22
N MET A 25 18.92 20.17 2.95
CA MET A 25 17.81 20.81 3.66
C MET A 25 18.01 20.62 5.16
N SER A 26 17.73 21.65 5.95
CA SER A 26 17.73 21.57 7.41
C SER A 26 16.63 22.44 8.00
N THR A 27 16.08 22.03 9.16
CA THR A 27 15.15 22.85 9.95
C THR A 27 15.74 24.19 10.41
N SER A 28 17.07 24.31 10.46
CA SER A 28 17.82 25.53 10.74
C SER A 28 18.32 26.24 9.47
N GLY A 29 17.98 25.74 8.29
CA GLY A 29 18.40 26.31 7.01
C GLY A 29 17.72 27.63 6.66
N ASN A 30 18.08 28.19 5.50
CA ASN A 30 17.49 29.44 5.03
C ASN A 30 17.32 29.42 3.51
N ASP A 31 16.10 29.63 3.02
CA ASP A 31 15.81 29.60 1.58
C ASP A 31 16.30 30.83 0.80
N ASN A 32 16.59 31.93 1.49
CA ASN A 32 17.06 33.19 0.88
C ASN A 32 18.58 33.28 0.85
N SER A 33 19.26 32.91 1.93
CA SER A 33 20.72 33.02 2.06
C SER A 33 21.46 31.68 1.96
N GLY A 34 20.76 30.55 2.06
CA GLY A 34 21.33 29.22 1.87
C GLY A 34 21.80 29.00 0.43
N ASP A 35 22.83 28.21 0.25
CA ASP A 35 23.34 27.79 -1.05
C ASP A 35 23.13 26.28 -1.31
N GLY A 36 22.58 25.58 -0.32
CA GLY A 36 22.28 24.14 -0.38
C GLY A 36 23.49 23.26 -0.08
N SER A 37 24.59 23.82 0.40
CA SER A 37 25.71 23.04 0.98
C SER A 37 25.31 22.48 2.36
N ILE A 38 26.10 21.57 2.90
CA ILE A 38 25.88 21.02 4.24
C ILE A 38 26.06 22.08 5.33
N GLU A 39 26.96 23.05 5.11
CA GLU A 39 27.26 24.17 6.02
C GLU A 39 26.19 25.27 5.94
N ASN A 40 25.53 25.44 4.78
CA ASN A 40 24.55 26.50 4.55
C ASN A 40 23.30 25.95 3.81
N PRO A 41 22.53 25.05 4.47
CA PRO A 41 21.44 24.34 3.85
C PRO A 41 20.22 25.22 3.56
N TYR A 42 19.38 24.78 2.65
CA TYR A 42 18.04 25.36 2.47
C TYR A 42 17.10 24.96 3.62
N LEU A 43 16.05 25.76 3.83
CA LEU A 43 15.02 25.50 4.84
C LEU A 43 13.96 24.54 4.34
N SER A 44 13.57 24.60 3.07
CA SER A 44 12.40 23.87 2.56
C SER A 44 12.74 22.89 1.43
N LEU A 45 11.99 21.77 1.37
CA LEU A 45 12.06 20.82 0.26
C LEU A 45 11.70 21.48 -1.08
N MET A 46 10.81 22.46 -1.08
CA MET A 46 10.39 23.13 -2.31
C MET A 46 11.50 23.99 -2.87
N LYS A 47 12.29 24.62 -2.02
CA LYS A 47 13.51 25.33 -2.46
C LYS A 47 14.54 24.33 -3.00
N CYS A 48 14.77 23.22 -2.31
CA CYS A 48 15.67 22.16 -2.79
C CYS A 48 15.22 21.62 -4.14
N GLN A 49 13.91 21.32 -4.32
CA GLN A 49 13.38 20.90 -5.61
C GLN A 49 13.66 21.93 -6.70
N THR A 50 13.48 23.22 -6.42
CA THR A 50 13.74 24.29 -7.40
C THR A 50 15.18 24.26 -7.89
N MET A 51 16.13 24.00 -7.00
CA MET A 51 17.57 24.00 -7.30
C MET A 51 18.05 22.68 -7.89
N ALA A 52 17.40 21.56 -7.56
CA ALA A 52 17.79 20.23 -8.01
C ALA A 52 17.49 20.00 -9.50
N LYS A 53 18.28 19.12 -10.09
CA LYS A 53 18.13 18.56 -11.44
C LYS A 53 17.99 17.04 -11.35
N SER A 54 17.58 16.43 -12.45
CA SER A 54 17.52 14.96 -12.55
C SER A 54 18.88 14.34 -12.26
N GLY A 55 18.90 13.35 -11.39
CA GLY A 55 20.09 12.67 -10.86
C GLY A 55 20.57 13.21 -9.51
N ASP A 56 20.19 14.42 -9.12
CA ASP A 56 20.63 15.00 -7.86
C ASP A 56 19.99 14.32 -6.64
N THR A 57 20.67 14.41 -5.50
CA THR A 57 20.16 13.95 -4.21
C THR A 57 19.95 15.14 -3.28
N VAL A 58 18.73 15.25 -2.75
CA VAL A 58 18.39 16.16 -1.66
C VAL A 58 18.50 15.41 -0.35
N TYR A 59 19.48 15.80 0.47
CA TYR A 59 19.67 15.28 1.82
C TYR A 59 18.90 16.13 2.83
N ILE A 60 18.10 15.48 3.64
CA ILE A 60 17.31 16.09 4.70
C ILE A 60 18.04 15.83 6.02
N ARG A 61 18.47 16.90 6.70
CA ARG A 61 19.13 16.81 7.98
C ARG A 61 18.14 16.45 9.08
N GLY A 62 18.64 15.77 10.09
CA GLY A 62 17.85 15.29 11.22
C GLY A 62 17.10 16.41 11.94
N GLY A 63 15.92 16.05 12.45
CA GLY A 63 15.04 16.94 13.19
C GLY A 63 13.59 16.77 12.82
N THR A 64 12.72 17.51 13.52
CA THR A 64 11.29 17.55 13.28
C THR A 64 10.94 18.80 12.46
N CYS A 65 10.53 18.59 11.22
CA CYS A 65 10.07 19.66 10.34
C CYS A 65 8.62 19.99 10.71
N THR A 66 8.37 21.23 11.12
CA THR A 66 7.03 21.73 11.53
C THR A 66 6.65 23.03 10.84
N ASN A 67 7.60 23.70 10.19
CA ASN A 67 7.37 24.98 9.54
C ASN A 67 7.18 24.78 8.04
N PHE A 68 5.94 24.72 7.59
CA PHE A 68 5.59 24.50 6.19
C PHE A 68 4.79 25.65 5.61
N ALA A 69 4.91 25.82 4.30
CA ALA A 69 4.05 26.67 3.50
C ALA A 69 3.28 25.81 2.50
N ILE A 70 2.05 26.21 2.20
CA ILE A 70 1.29 25.59 1.13
C ILE A 70 1.92 25.98 -0.20
N SER A 71 2.41 25.01 -0.96
CA SER A 71 3.09 25.25 -2.23
C SER A 71 2.15 25.34 -3.42
N TYR A 72 1.03 24.60 -3.39
CA TYR A 72 0.05 24.59 -4.48
C TYR A 72 -1.36 24.30 -3.95
N THR A 73 -2.38 24.84 -4.62
CA THR A 73 -3.79 24.63 -4.25
C THR A 73 -4.66 24.30 -5.46
N THR A 74 -5.67 23.48 -5.19
CA THR A 74 -6.82 23.26 -6.10
C THR A 74 -8.11 23.70 -5.41
N ASN A 75 -9.25 23.46 -6.03
CA ASN A 75 -10.54 23.74 -5.38
C ASN A 75 -10.77 22.85 -4.12
N THR A 76 -10.13 21.70 -4.03
CA THR A 76 -10.35 20.72 -2.95
C THR A 76 -9.16 20.58 -2.04
N TYR A 77 -7.94 20.73 -2.55
CA TYR A 77 -6.70 20.41 -1.86
C TYR A 77 -5.83 21.62 -1.58
N ASN A 78 -5.14 21.56 -0.45
CA ASN A 78 -3.90 22.27 -0.20
C ASN A 78 -2.75 21.26 -0.19
N TYR A 79 -1.77 21.47 -1.06
CA TYR A 79 -0.56 20.65 -1.13
C TYR A 79 0.59 21.38 -0.43
N ILE A 80 1.15 20.74 0.60
CA ILE A 80 2.28 21.32 1.35
C ILE A 80 3.54 21.19 0.51
N HIS A 81 3.90 19.97 0.08
CA HIS A 81 5.00 19.74 -0.84
C HIS A 81 4.45 19.23 -2.18
N TYR A 82 4.75 19.95 -3.25
CA TYR A 82 4.25 19.65 -4.60
C TYR A 82 5.41 19.35 -5.54
N PHE A 83 5.60 18.08 -5.88
CA PHE A 83 6.73 17.59 -6.66
C PHE A 83 6.38 17.49 -8.15
N THR A 84 7.14 18.22 -8.95
CA THR A 84 6.95 18.33 -10.42
C THR A 84 8.19 17.92 -11.22
N LYS A 85 9.35 17.82 -10.56
CA LYS A 85 10.61 17.47 -11.23
C LYS A 85 10.90 15.98 -11.08
N SER A 86 11.42 15.39 -12.16
CA SER A 86 11.74 13.96 -12.25
C SER A 86 13.20 13.66 -11.87
N GLY A 87 13.46 12.41 -11.50
CA GLY A 87 14.81 11.87 -11.33
C GLY A 87 15.54 12.34 -10.09
N ILE A 88 14.87 12.81 -9.06
CA ILE A 88 15.47 13.34 -7.84
C ILE A 88 15.27 12.36 -6.69
N THR A 89 16.31 12.17 -5.87
CA THR A 89 16.23 11.42 -4.62
C THR A 89 16.12 12.37 -3.44
N TYR A 90 15.12 12.20 -2.59
CA TYR A 90 14.93 12.93 -1.32
C TYR A 90 15.12 11.93 -0.17
N LYS A 91 16.13 12.10 0.64
CA LYS A 91 16.41 11.15 1.72
C LYS A 91 17.00 11.78 2.95
N ALA A 92 16.79 11.15 4.11
CA ALA A 92 17.53 11.53 5.32
C ALA A 92 19.04 11.43 5.10
N TYR A 93 19.77 12.34 5.71
CA TYR A 93 21.24 12.32 5.67
C TYR A 93 21.77 11.23 6.62
N GLU A 94 22.50 10.28 6.07
CA GLU A 94 23.08 9.16 6.81
C GLU A 94 22.04 8.40 7.66
N SER A 95 22.25 8.33 8.97
CA SER A 95 21.34 7.70 9.94
C SER A 95 20.51 8.72 10.75
N GLU A 96 20.47 9.98 10.31
CA GLU A 96 19.74 11.02 11.01
C GLU A 96 18.23 10.77 10.96
N LYS A 97 17.55 10.92 12.10
CA LYS A 97 16.10 10.78 12.17
C LYS A 97 15.42 12.05 11.69
N VAL A 98 14.59 11.93 10.65
CA VAL A 98 13.82 13.02 10.07
C VAL A 98 12.34 12.74 10.25
N VAL A 99 11.58 13.72 10.75
CA VAL A 99 10.13 13.65 10.90
C VAL A 99 9.49 14.88 10.28
N PHE A 100 8.60 14.69 9.31
CA PHE A 100 7.69 15.72 8.83
C PHE A 100 6.42 15.64 9.65
N ASP A 101 6.27 16.58 10.56
CA ASP A 101 5.16 16.65 11.49
C ASP A 101 4.22 17.79 11.12
N PHE A 102 3.12 17.43 10.50
CA PHE A 102 2.18 18.41 9.96
C PHE A 102 1.22 18.98 10.99
N GLU A 103 1.37 18.66 12.23
CA GLU A 103 0.60 19.11 13.39
C GLU A 103 -0.87 19.45 13.09
N PHE A 104 -1.80 18.96 13.88
CA PHE A 104 -3.22 19.23 13.68
C PHE A 104 -3.59 20.70 13.99
N GLU A 105 -2.95 21.62 13.30
CA GLU A 105 -3.40 23.00 13.19
C GLU A 105 -4.15 23.17 11.87
N LYS A 106 -5.39 23.65 11.95
CA LYS A 106 -6.25 23.86 10.78
C LYS A 106 -5.74 24.93 9.80
N LYS A 107 -4.58 25.53 10.07
CA LYS A 107 -3.91 26.47 9.15
C LYS A 107 -3.69 25.88 7.76
N TYR A 108 -3.46 24.56 7.67
CA TYR A 108 -3.24 23.88 6.38
C TYR A 108 -4.53 23.62 5.61
N LEU A 109 -5.68 23.72 6.27
CA LEU A 109 -6.99 23.61 5.60
C LEU A 109 -7.42 24.93 4.96
N LYS A 110 -6.65 26.01 5.18
CA LYS A 110 -6.98 27.35 4.73
C LYS A 110 -5.78 27.99 4.01
N LYS A 111 -6.02 28.59 2.86
CA LYS A 111 -5.09 29.46 2.16
C LYS A 111 -5.87 30.62 1.55
N ASP A 112 -5.37 31.84 1.71
CA ASP A 112 -5.99 33.06 1.18
C ASP A 112 -7.48 33.18 1.54
N ASP A 113 -7.81 32.86 2.79
CA ASP A 113 -9.16 32.78 3.33
C ASP A 113 -10.10 31.75 2.70
N ILE A 114 -9.62 30.95 1.77
CA ILE A 114 -10.38 29.88 1.15
C ILE A 114 -10.09 28.55 1.86
N ILE A 115 -11.17 27.95 2.39
CA ILE A 115 -11.08 26.65 3.06
C ILE A 115 -11.01 25.53 2.01
N ARG A 116 -10.10 24.58 2.22
CA ARG A 116 -9.99 23.36 1.43
C ARG A 116 -10.35 22.15 2.30
N GLN A 117 -11.00 21.18 1.70
CA GLN A 117 -11.41 19.97 2.43
C GLN A 117 -10.25 19.07 2.82
N ARG A 118 -9.18 19.08 2.06
CA ARG A 118 -8.07 18.13 2.15
C ARG A 118 -6.73 18.83 2.21
N VAL A 119 -5.81 18.16 2.88
CA VAL A 119 -4.39 18.50 2.86
C VAL A 119 -3.61 17.29 2.41
N THR A 120 -2.63 17.49 1.54
CA THR A 120 -1.66 16.46 1.19
C THR A 120 -0.27 16.94 1.58
N GLY A 121 0.43 16.12 2.36
CA GLY A 121 1.80 16.40 2.80
C GLY A 121 2.78 16.41 1.62
N PHE A 122 2.75 15.34 0.84
CA PHE A 122 3.64 15.10 -0.29
C PHE A 122 2.82 14.72 -1.52
N MET A 123 2.62 15.66 -2.43
CA MET A 123 1.94 15.41 -3.70
C MET A 123 2.95 15.27 -4.84
N ILE A 124 2.93 14.16 -5.52
CA ILE A 124 3.72 13.89 -6.72
C ILE A 124 2.81 14.07 -7.94
N GLU A 125 3.11 15.06 -8.76
CA GLU A 125 2.33 15.47 -9.92
C GLU A 125 2.31 14.39 -11.02
N LYS A 126 1.23 14.36 -11.78
CA LYS A 126 1.16 13.58 -13.01
C LYS A 126 2.22 14.07 -14.00
N GLY A 127 3.10 13.17 -14.42
CA GLY A 127 4.22 13.48 -15.32
C GLY A 127 5.56 13.63 -14.61
N ALA A 128 5.58 13.73 -13.27
CA ALA A 128 6.82 13.55 -12.52
C ALA A 128 7.17 12.05 -12.46
N GLU A 129 8.42 11.70 -12.73
CA GLU A 129 8.86 10.31 -12.87
C GLU A 129 10.19 10.06 -12.16
N ASN A 130 10.42 8.79 -11.77
CA ASN A 130 11.70 8.34 -11.23
C ASN A 130 12.16 9.13 -10.00
N ILE A 131 11.26 9.38 -9.07
CA ILE A 131 11.56 10.05 -7.80
C ILE A 131 11.68 8.99 -6.71
N THR A 132 12.65 9.16 -5.83
CA THR A 132 12.81 8.31 -4.64
C THR A 132 12.67 9.15 -3.38
N PHE A 133 11.85 8.67 -2.45
CA PHE A 133 11.75 9.16 -1.07
C PHE A 133 12.29 8.08 -0.14
N GLU A 134 13.20 8.44 0.76
CA GLU A 134 13.91 7.45 1.57
C GLU A 134 14.17 7.91 3.01
N ASN A 135 13.80 7.02 3.95
CA ASN A 135 14.25 7.05 5.35
C ASN A 135 13.79 8.30 6.13
N PHE A 136 12.49 8.60 6.11
CA PHE A 136 11.90 9.62 6.98
C PHE A 136 10.45 9.31 7.33
N ASP A 137 9.93 10.00 8.32
CA ASP A 137 8.59 9.84 8.84
C ASP A 137 7.67 10.99 8.39
N CYS A 138 6.38 10.69 8.23
CA CYS A 138 5.32 11.65 7.97
C CYS A 138 4.16 11.42 8.95
N THR A 139 3.77 12.45 9.68
CA THR A 139 2.76 12.31 10.73
C THR A 139 1.85 13.52 10.86
N ARG A 140 0.68 13.33 11.46
CA ARG A 140 -0.31 14.32 11.90
C ARG A 140 -0.87 15.21 10.78
N ILE A 141 -1.06 14.65 9.55
CA ILE A 141 -1.79 15.36 8.50
C ILE A 141 -3.20 15.71 9.00
N PRO A 142 -3.62 16.99 8.93
CA PRO A 142 -4.96 17.40 9.36
C PRO A 142 -6.03 17.07 8.33
N THR A 143 -7.28 16.92 8.77
CA THR A 143 -8.46 16.86 7.90
C THR A 143 -9.63 17.59 8.54
N MET A 144 -10.67 17.89 7.75
CA MET A 144 -11.93 18.44 8.28
C MET A 144 -12.84 17.32 8.75
N SER A 145 -13.53 17.53 9.86
CA SER A 145 -14.66 16.70 10.26
C SER A 145 -15.87 16.92 9.33
N PHE A 146 -16.83 15.99 9.38
CA PHE A 146 -18.07 16.12 8.60
C PHE A 146 -18.83 17.42 8.93
N ASP A 147 -18.96 17.75 10.21
CA ASP A 147 -19.65 18.98 10.63
C ASP A 147 -18.94 20.24 10.13
N GLU A 148 -17.62 20.26 10.10
CA GLU A 148 -16.86 21.38 9.53
C GLU A 148 -17.06 21.50 8.02
N ILE A 149 -17.11 20.37 7.29
CA ILE A 149 -17.41 20.34 5.85
C ILE A 149 -18.80 20.94 5.58
N VAL A 150 -19.80 20.54 6.37
CA VAL A 150 -21.17 21.05 6.26
C VAL A 150 -21.24 22.54 6.63
N ALA A 151 -20.63 22.97 7.73
CA ALA A 151 -20.59 24.35 8.16
C ALA A 151 -19.90 25.27 7.13
N ALA A 152 -18.86 24.79 6.48
CA ALA A 152 -18.15 25.51 5.42
C ALA A 152 -18.87 25.47 4.06
N ARG A 153 -20.05 24.84 3.97
CA ARG A 153 -20.82 24.66 2.73
C ARG A 153 -20.03 24.00 1.59
N LEU A 154 -19.09 23.15 1.93
CA LEU A 154 -18.30 22.39 0.97
C LEU A 154 -19.09 21.18 0.46
N SER A 155 -18.55 20.51 -0.56
CA SER A 155 -19.14 19.27 -1.05
C SER A 155 -19.22 18.24 0.09
N LYS A 156 -20.38 17.58 0.22
CA LYS A 156 -20.59 16.52 1.20
C LYS A 156 -19.88 15.21 0.83
N ASN A 157 -19.15 15.18 -0.28
CA ASN A 157 -18.29 14.04 -0.58
C ASN A 157 -17.20 13.98 0.46
N LEU A 158 -17.27 12.97 1.27
CA LEU A 158 -16.29 12.71 2.32
C LEU A 158 -14.92 12.56 1.71
N THR A 159 -14.01 13.34 2.22
CA THR A 159 -12.68 13.40 1.64
C THR A 159 -11.67 13.38 2.76
N GLN A 160 -10.69 12.52 2.63
CA GLN A 160 -9.57 12.44 3.55
C GLN A 160 -8.40 13.23 3.02
N SER A 161 -7.60 13.69 3.96
CA SER A 161 -6.24 14.15 3.67
C SER A 161 -5.33 12.95 3.43
N GLU A 162 -4.17 13.17 2.85
CA GLU A 162 -3.18 12.13 2.61
C GLU A 162 -1.79 12.58 3.05
N CYS A 163 -1.01 11.67 3.64
CA CYS A 163 0.40 11.93 3.87
C CYS A 163 1.14 11.99 2.54
N PHE A 164 0.99 10.95 1.74
CA PHE A 164 1.53 10.88 0.37
C PHE A 164 0.41 10.66 -0.64
N GLN A 165 0.36 11.49 -1.68
CA GLN A 165 -0.45 11.27 -2.86
C GLN A 165 0.46 11.22 -4.08
N SER A 166 0.46 10.13 -4.82
CA SER A 166 1.27 9.99 -6.02
C SER A 166 0.43 9.75 -7.25
N ARG A 167 0.61 10.61 -8.25
CA ARG A 167 0.16 10.44 -9.64
C ARG A 167 1.33 10.28 -10.59
N GLY A 168 2.54 10.30 -10.05
CA GLY A 168 3.78 10.15 -10.78
C GLY A 168 4.04 8.70 -11.20
N LYS A 169 5.00 8.51 -12.08
CA LYS A 169 5.39 7.20 -12.59
C LYS A 169 6.73 6.77 -12.04
N ASN A 170 6.82 5.48 -11.65
CA ASN A 170 8.04 4.91 -11.08
C ASN A 170 8.55 5.71 -9.86
N ILE A 171 7.64 5.98 -8.93
CA ILE A 171 7.98 6.64 -7.66
C ILE A 171 8.29 5.56 -6.64
N ARG A 172 9.39 5.73 -5.92
CA ARG A 172 9.87 4.79 -4.92
C ARG A 172 9.78 5.40 -3.52
N PHE A 173 9.14 4.70 -2.62
CA PHE A 173 9.10 5.00 -1.19
C PHE A 173 9.88 3.90 -0.49
N ASN A 174 10.96 4.26 0.15
CA ASN A 174 11.90 3.32 0.77
C ASN A 174 12.07 3.67 2.24
N ARG A 175 11.65 2.79 3.14
CA ARG A 175 11.74 3.01 4.60
C ARG A 175 11.08 4.31 5.05
N ILE A 176 9.88 4.54 4.59
CA ILE A 176 9.05 5.68 4.99
C ILE A 176 7.95 5.20 5.94
N ASN A 177 7.75 5.92 7.03
CA ASN A 177 6.63 5.69 7.93
C ASN A 177 5.58 6.80 7.81
N ALA A 178 4.32 6.43 7.59
CA ALA A 178 3.17 7.34 7.57
C ALA A 178 2.21 6.94 8.69
N TYR A 179 2.17 7.74 9.76
CA TYR A 179 1.43 7.35 10.96
C TYR A 179 0.73 8.50 11.66
N ASN A 180 -0.31 8.16 12.44
CA ASN A 180 -1.11 9.12 13.21
C ASN A 180 -1.69 10.25 12.34
N ASN A 181 -1.97 9.99 11.07
CA ASN A 181 -2.56 10.96 10.18
C ASN A 181 -4.09 10.95 10.30
N TYR A 182 -4.71 12.11 10.14
CA TYR A 182 -6.15 12.20 9.96
C TYR A 182 -6.52 12.03 8.47
N GLY A 183 -6.19 10.85 7.93
CA GLY A 183 -6.38 10.52 6.53
C GLY A 183 -5.53 9.32 6.11
N ILE A 184 -5.32 9.17 4.81
CA ILE A 184 -4.61 8.05 4.19
C ILE A 184 -3.09 8.19 4.40
N GLY A 185 -2.40 7.10 4.69
CA GLY A 185 -0.95 7.07 4.74
C GLY A 185 -0.32 7.28 3.36
N PHE A 186 -0.52 6.33 2.44
CA PHE A 186 -0.03 6.39 1.06
C PHE A 186 -1.17 6.19 0.08
N TYR A 187 -1.32 7.09 -0.87
CA TYR A 187 -2.37 7.05 -1.86
C TYR A 187 -1.82 7.17 -3.29
N PHE A 188 -1.78 6.06 -4.01
CA PHE A 188 -1.30 5.97 -5.37
C PHE A 188 -2.48 6.03 -6.35
N LEU A 189 -2.40 6.91 -7.33
CA LEU A 189 -3.50 7.23 -8.23
C LEU A 189 -3.08 7.24 -9.70
N GLY A 190 -4.05 7.01 -10.58
CA GLY A 190 -3.90 7.17 -12.03
C GLY A 190 -3.74 5.84 -12.76
N THR A 191 -3.92 5.88 -14.07
CA THR A 191 -3.96 4.67 -14.92
C THR A 191 -2.60 4.23 -15.45
N ASN A 192 -1.61 5.12 -15.43
CA ASN A 192 -0.26 4.87 -15.98
C ASN A 192 0.85 5.17 -14.96
N SER A 193 0.49 5.33 -13.70
CA SER A 193 1.46 5.43 -12.62
C SER A 193 1.78 4.02 -12.11
N TYR A 194 3.01 3.80 -11.74
CA TYR A 194 3.45 2.58 -11.08
C TYR A 194 4.38 2.98 -9.95
N ASN A 195 4.02 2.62 -8.73
CA ASN A 195 4.72 3.08 -7.54
C ASN A 195 5.17 1.88 -6.71
N ILE A 196 6.27 2.02 -6.02
CA ILE A 196 6.88 0.96 -5.22
C ILE A 196 7.05 1.48 -3.79
N ALA A 197 6.44 0.78 -2.84
CA ALA A 197 6.70 0.94 -1.41
C ALA A 197 7.55 -0.25 -0.93
N TYR A 198 8.74 0.03 -0.42
CA TYR A 198 9.68 -0.96 0.07
C TYR A 198 10.03 -0.67 1.53
N ARG A 199 9.73 -1.64 2.41
CA ARG A 199 9.99 -1.53 3.85
C ARG A 199 9.34 -0.32 4.51
N CYS A 200 8.14 0.06 4.04
CA CYS A 200 7.36 1.17 4.58
C CYS A 200 6.36 0.69 5.61
N ASP A 201 6.04 1.56 6.56
CA ASP A 201 5.00 1.34 7.56
C ASP A 201 3.88 2.39 7.44
N ALA A 202 2.62 1.95 7.50
CA ALA A 202 1.46 2.84 7.53
C ALA A 202 0.53 2.43 8.68
N TYR A 203 0.48 3.22 9.73
CA TYR A 203 -0.26 2.79 10.92
C TYR A 203 -0.96 3.92 11.66
N ASN A 204 -2.03 3.53 12.35
CA ASN A 204 -2.85 4.44 13.16
C ASN A 204 -3.33 5.67 12.38
N ASN A 205 -3.53 5.52 11.05
CA ASN A 205 -4.14 6.54 10.22
C ASN A 205 -5.67 6.46 10.39
N SER A 206 -6.34 7.59 10.55
CA SER A 206 -7.73 7.59 11.00
C SER A 206 -8.51 8.79 10.49
N GLY A 207 -9.79 8.61 10.23
CA GLY A 207 -10.73 9.71 10.17
C GLY A 207 -10.99 10.31 11.57
N ILE A 208 -11.59 11.51 11.60
CA ILE A 208 -11.89 12.22 12.86
C ILE A 208 -13.19 11.71 13.48
N ASP A 209 -14.18 11.39 12.68
CA ASP A 209 -15.51 10.96 13.09
C ASP A 209 -16.04 9.79 12.25
N SER A 210 -17.21 9.27 12.59
CA SER A 210 -17.81 8.12 11.91
C SER A 210 -18.01 8.32 10.40
N ALA A 211 -18.14 9.57 9.96
CA ALA A 211 -18.34 9.90 8.57
C ALA A 211 -17.01 9.94 7.78
N THR A 212 -15.90 10.17 8.45
CA THR A 212 -14.57 10.26 7.87
C THR A 212 -13.68 9.05 8.17
N LEU A 213 -14.13 8.09 9.00
CA LEU A 213 -13.39 6.86 9.31
C LEU A 213 -13.16 5.98 8.07
N GLY A 214 -14.12 5.95 7.13
CA GLY A 214 -13.97 5.27 5.84
C GLY A 214 -13.01 6.01 4.92
N ASN A 215 -12.21 5.28 4.16
CA ASN A 215 -11.12 5.73 3.31
C ASN A 215 -9.92 6.36 4.04
N ALA A 216 -9.65 6.02 5.28
CA ALA A 216 -8.39 6.34 5.95
C ALA A 216 -7.52 5.08 6.02
N ASP A 217 -7.08 4.67 4.84
CA ASP A 217 -6.29 3.46 4.63
C ASP A 217 -4.84 3.64 5.04
N GLY A 218 -4.16 2.51 5.28
CA GLY A 218 -2.71 2.53 5.38
C GLY A 218 -2.08 2.82 4.02
N PHE A 219 -2.40 1.99 3.04
CA PHE A 219 -1.97 2.12 1.65
C PHE A 219 -3.15 1.96 0.70
N GLY A 220 -3.29 2.89 -0.23
CA GLY A 220 -4.26 2.83 -1.32
C GLY A 220 -3.58 2.85 -2.69
N ALA A 221 -4.04 2.00 -3.63
CA ALA A 221 -3.62 2.05 -5.02
C ALA A 221 -4.85 1.96 -5.91
N HIS A 222 -5.35 3.11 -6.35
CA HIS A 222 -6.60 3.23 -7.07
C HIS A 222 -6.37 3.59 -8.54
N GLY A 223 -6.80 2.73 -9.44
CA GLY A 223 -6.64 2.89 -10.88
C GLY A 223 -5.23 2.60 -11.40
N THR A 224 -4.30 2.23 -10.54
CA THR A 224 -2.91 1.91 -10.90
C THR A 224 -2.47 0.59 -10.29
N GLY A 225 -1.42 -0.01 -10.83
CA GLY A 225 -0.67 -1.06 -10.15
C GLY A 225 0.36 -0.47 -9.19
N ALA A 226 0.76 -1.28 -8.22
CA ALA A 226 1.81 -0.92 -7.27
C ALA A 226 2.56 -2.16 -6.78
N GLU A 227 3.72 -1.97 -6.21
CA GLU A 227 4.43 -3.00 -5.45
C GLU A 227 4.53 -2.60 -3.99
N PHE A 228 4.16 -3.52 -3.11
CA PHE A 228 4.32 -3.41 -1.67
C PHE A 228 5.21 -4.55 -1.21
N ILE A 229 6.45 -4.23 -0.85
CA ILE A 229 7.47 -5.24 -0.52
C ILE A 229 7.96 -5.01 0.90
N GLU A 230 7.85 -6.03 1.74
CA GLU A 230 8.22 -5.95 3.16
C GLU A 230 7.57 -4.78 3.91
N CYS A 231 6.38 -4.33 3.46
CA CYS A 231 5.62 -3.26 4.10
C CYS A 231 4.75 -3.79 5.25
N ARG A 232 4.36 -2.90 6.16
CA ARG A 232 3.40 -3.22 7.22
C ARG A 232 2.33 -2.15 7.29
N ALA A 233 1.09 -2.58 7.51
CA ALA A 233 -0.03 -1.67 7.78
C ALA A 233 -0.84 -2.18 8.97
N TRP A 234 -1.12 -1.31 9.94
CA TRP A 234 -1.89 -1.72 11.11
C TRP A 234 -2.63 -0.57 11.78
N ASP A 235 -3.73 -0.91 12.44
CA ASP A 235 -4.56 0.02 13.21
C ASP A 235 -5.06 1.24 12.42
N ASN A 236 -5.19 1.13 11.10
CA ASN A 236 -5.82 2.15 10.28
C ASN A 236 -7.35 2.09 10.43
N SER A 237 -8.06 3.21 10.26
CA SER A 237 -9.50 3.23 10.52
C SER A 237 -10.35 2.69 9.39
N ASP A 238 -9.81 2.51 8.21
CA ASP A 238 -10.43 1.76 7.13
C ASP A 238 -9.57 0.53 6.80
N ASP A 239 -9.25 0.27 5.56
CA ASP A 239 -8.47 -0.89 5.17
C ASP A 239 -6.96 -0.69 5.42
N ASN A 240 -6.24 -1.76 5.70
CA ASN A 240 -4.79 -1.66 5.77
C ASN A 240 -4.18 -1.48 4.38
N TYR A 241 -4.71 -2.23 3.39
CA TYR A 241 -4.41 -2.07 1.96
C TYR A 241 -5.71 -2.05 1.17
N ASP A 242 -5.95 -0.96 0.43
CA ASP A 242 -7.08 -0.83 -0.50
C ASP A 242 -6.58 -0.58 -1.93
N CYS A 243 -6.71 -1.59 -2.79
CA CYS A 243 -6.27 -1.56 -4.17
C CYS A 243 -7.44 -1.82 -5.11
N ILE A 244 -8.31 -0.82 -5.26
CA ILE A 244 -9.48 -0.89 -6.12
C ILE A 244 -9.24 -0.26 -7.49
N ASN A 245 -10.02 -0.67 -8.48
CA ASN A 245 -10.02 -0.13 -9.83
C ASN A 245 -8.62 -0.18 -10.49
N SER A 246 -7.83 -1.20 -10.17
CA SER A 246 -6.46 -1.31 -10.68
C SER A 246 -6.43 -1.81 -12.11
N TYR A 247 -5.91 -0.99 -13.04
CA TYR A 247 -5.70 -1.34 -14.44
C TYR A 247 -4.36 -2.03 -14.70
N SER A 248 -3.51 -2.10 -13.70
CA SER A 248 -2.19 -2.71 -13.76
C SER A 248 -2.01 -3.67 -12.59
N ARG A 249 -1.09 -4.61 -12.72
CA ARG A 249 -0.79 -5.58 -11.68
C ARG A 249 -0.34 -4.89 -10.39
N THR A 250 -0.91 -5.32 -9.26
CA THR A 250 -0.43 -5.00 -7.92
C THR A 250 0.24 -6.23 -7.32
N ILE A 251 1.39 -6.04 -6.70
CA ILE A 251 2.19 -7.10 -6.07
C ILE A 251 2.34 -6.78 -4.59
N PHE A 252 2.02 -7.77 -3.75
CA PHE A 252 2.33 -7.78 -2.33
C PHE A 252 3.31 -8.91 -2.06
N ASP A 253 4.47 -8.62 -1.53
CA ASP A 253 5.46 -9.63 -1.16
C ASP A 253 5.98 -9.41 0.26
N LYS A 254 5.90 -10.42 1.12
CA LYS A 254 6.31 -10.36 2.54
C LYS A 254 5.69 -9.19 3.31
N THR A 255 4.45 -8.84 3.00
CA THR A 255 3.75 -7.65 3.50
C THR A 255 2.75 -8.05 4.58
N TRP A 256 2.63 -7.24 5.63
CA TRP A 256 1.81 -7.58 6.80
C TRP A 256 0.67 -6.58 6.99
N ALA A 257 -0.53 -7.09 7.32
CA ALA A 257 -1.74 -6.33 7.59
C ALA A 257 -2.40 -6.83 8.88
N PHE A 258 -2.41 -6.06 9.95
CA PHE A 258 -2.85 -6.56 11.26
C PHE A 258 -3.50 -5.47 12.13
N ARG A 259 -4.06 -5.88 13.28
CA ARG A 259 -4.62 -4.97 14.29
C ARG A 259 -4.19 -5.40 15.68
N ILE A 260 -3.87 -4.42 16.52
CA ILE A 260 -3.44 -4.64 17.91
C ILE A 260 -4.28 -3.81 18.89
N ASN A 261 -4.41 -2.51 18.68
CA ASN A 261 -4.88 -1.58 19.69
C ASN A 261 -6.20 -0.87 19.33
N ARG A 262 -6.55 -0.77 18.04
CA ARG A 262 -7.74 -0.02 17.63
C ARG A 262 -9.00 -0.83 17.88
N PRO A 263 -9.94 -0.31 18.71
CA PRO A 263 -11.23 -0.97 18.92
C PRO A 263 -12.06 -0.98 17.62
N ASN A 264 -12.85 -2.02 17.41
CA ASN A 264 -13.69 -2.18 16.22
C ASN A 264 -14.66 -1.01 15.97
N SER A 265 -15.08 -0.29 17.01
CA SER A 265 -15.92 0.91 16.90
C SER A 265 -15.21 2.08 16.18
N GLY A 266 -13.88 2.11 16.21
CA GLY A 266 -13.07 3.10 15.50
C GLY A 266 -12.61 2.66 14.11
N ILE A 267 -13.29 1.67 13.50
CA ILE A 267 -12.91 1.07 12.21
C ILE A 267 -14.14 0.99 11.32
N GLN A 268 -14.00 1.42 10.07
CA GLN A 268 -15.06 1.33 9.05
C GLN A 268 -15.09 -0.07 8.43
N ASP A 269 -14.45 -0.32 7.29
CA ASP A 269 -14.43 -1.63 6.64
C ASP A 269 -13.45 -2.57 7.35
N GLY A 270 -12.19 -2.22 7.39
CA GLY A 270 -11.20 -2.89 8.21
C GLY A 270 -10.68 -4.20 7.65
N ASN A 271 -10.52 -4.28 6.32
CA ASN A 271 -9.85 -5.41 5.70
C ASN A 271 -8.32 -5.34 5.89
N GLY A 272 -7.67 -6.49 5.83
CA GLY A 272 -6.22 -6.56 5.73
C GLY A 272 -5.75 -6.17 4.33
N PHE A 273 -6.02 -7.03 3.37
CA PHE A 273 -5.70 -6.85 1.96
C PHE A 273 -7.01 -6.86 1.15
N LYS A 274 -7.40 -5.71 0.62
CA LYS A 274 -8.50 -5.55 -0.31
C LYS A 274 -7.92 -5.35 -1.69
N VAL A 275 -7.96 -6.40 -2.51
CA VAL A 275 -7.23 -6.50 -3.77
C VAL A 275 -8.22 -6.54 -4.92
N GLY A 276 -8.18 -5.52 -5.77
CA GLY A 276 -9.11 -5.38 -6.86
C GLY A 276 -10.43 -4.71 -6.47
N GLY A 277 -11.45 -4.88 -7.29
CA GLY A 277 -12.80 -4.39 -7.04
C GLY A 277 -13.18 -3.13 -7.79
N TRP A 278 -14.38 -3.17 -8.36
CA TRP A 278 -15.02 -2.04 -9.05
C TRP A 278 -16.21 -1.49 -8.24
N GLY A 279 -16.47 -2.08 -7.10
CA GLY A 279 -17.70 -1.86 -6.37
C GLY A 279 -18.90 -2.54 -7.03
N LYS A 280 -20.02 -2.53 -6.33
CA LYS A 280 -21.28 -3.19 -6.75
C LYS A 280 -22.24 -2.27 -7.53
N SER A 281 -21.79 -1.14 -8.00
CA SER A 281 -22.62 -0.14 -8.66
C SER A 281 -22.72 -0.42 -10.15
N ALA A 282 -23.93 -0.35 -10.72
CA ALA A 282 -24.12 -0.41 -12.17
C ALA A 282 -23.33 0.69 -12.90
N ASP A 283 -23.04 1.80 -12.25
CA ASP A 283 -22.22 2.87 -12.79
C ASP A 283 -20.74 2.50 -12.87
N ALA A 284 -20.27 1.55 -12.09
CA ALA A 284 -18.91 1.02 -12.20
C ALA A 284 -18.64 0.46 -13.60
N LYS A 285 -19.63 -0.19 -14.22
CA LYS A 285 -19.54 -0.67 -15.62
C LYS A 285 -19.34 0.49 -16.61
N LYS A 286 -19.99 1.63 -16.40
CA LYS A 286 -19.84 2.81 -17.27
C LYS A 286 -18.51 3.51 -17.07
N LEU A 287 -18.05 3.60 -15.82
CA LEU A 287 -16.83 4.34 -15.45
C LEU A 287 -15.57 3.56 -15.81
N TYR A 288 -15.62 2.25 -15.65
CA TYR A 288 -14.43 1.41 -15.71
C TYR A 288 -14.50 0.35 -16.80
N GLY A 289 -15.69 0.11 -17.37
CA GLY A 289 -15.94 -0.85 -18.44
C GLY A 289 -15.62 -2.30 -18.06
N PRO A 290 -15.97 -3.27 -18.88
CA PRO A 290 -15.22 -4.50 -18.89
C PRO A 290 -13.77 -4.13 -19.24
N TYR A 291 -12.80 -4.77 -18.64
CA TYR A 291 -11.43 -4.64 -19.11
C TYR A 291 -11.45 -4.74 -20.64
N SER A 292 -11.04 -3.64 -21.29
CA SER A 292 -11.05 -3.56 -22.75
C SER A 292 -9.89 -4.33 -23.38
N GLY A 293 -9.35 -5.32 -22.67
CA GLY A 293 -8.23 -6.15 -23.13
C GLY A 293 -8.48 -7.62 -22.84
N ASP A 294 -7.94 -8.47 -23.67
CA ASP A 294 -8.08 -9.92 -23.56
C ASP A 294 -7.39 -10.51 -22.31
N ASN A 295 -6.61 -9.71 -21.60
CA ASN A 295 -5.89 -10.13 -20.39
C ASN A 295 -6.02 -9.07 -19.27
N PRO A 296 -7.00 -9.19 -18.36
CA PRO A 296 -7.03 -8.37 -17.17
C PRO A 296 -5.75 -8.59 -16.34
N PRO A 297 -5.26 -7.56 -15.62
CA PRO A 297 -4.08 -7.73 -14.78
C PRO A 297 -4.35 -8.78 -13.70
N VAL A 298 -3.43 -9.71 -13.52
CA VAL A 298 -3.44 -10.67 -12.42
C VAL A 298 -2.62 -10.09 -11.28
N HIS A 299 -3.27 -9.84 -10.14
CA HIS A 299 -2.59 -9.39 -8.93
C HIS A 299 -1.83 -10.55 -8.28
N ILE A 300 -0.80 -10.25 -7.52
CA ILE A 300 0.01 -11.27 -6.82
C ILE A 300 0.09 -10.90 -5.34
N VAL A 301 -0.34 -11.81 -4.49
CA VAL A 301 -0.25 -11.67 -3.03
C VAL A 301 0.50 -12.88 -2.49
N LYS A 302 1.76 -12.68 -2.08
CA LYS A 302 2.62 -13.79 -1.68
C LYS A 302 3.38 -13.52 -0.39
N ASN A 303 3.56 -14.57 0.40
CA ASN A 303 4.33 -14.55 1.66
C ASN A 303 3.80 -13.51 2.68
N CYS A 304 2.53 -13.15 2.59
CA CYS A 304 1.92 -12.10 3.39
C CYS A 304 1.27 -12.65 4.67
N ILE A 305 1.11 -11.77 5.66
CA ILE A 305 0.42 -12.07 6.91
C ILE A 305 -0.77 -11.12 7.07
N ALA A 306 -1.95 -11.69 7.33
CA ALA A 306 -3.13 -10.93 7.72
C ALA A 306 -3.63 -11.41 9.09
N ALA A 307 -3.66 -10.53 10.10
CA ALA A 307 -3.99 -10.93 11.45
C ALA A 307 -4.94 -9.98 12.17
N SER A 308 -5.99 -10.54 12.78
CA SER A 308 -6.95 -9.82 13.65
C SER A 308 -7.63 -8.62 13.00
N ASN A 309 -7.79 -8.60 11.68
CA ASN A 309 -8.53 -7.55 10.99
C ASN A 309 -10.04 -7.65 11.30
N LYS A 310 -10.71 -6.49 11.33
CA LYS A 310 -12.15 -6.40 11.65
C LYS A 310 -13.01 -7.12 10.61
N ALA A 311 -12.62 -7.04 9.34
CA ALA A 311 -13.27 -7.73 8.24
C ALA A 311 -12.35 -8.84 7.70
N ASN A 312 -12.09 -8.88 6.40
CA ASN A 312 -11.35 -9.96 5.78
C ASN A 312 -9.84 -9.80 5.95
N GLY A 313 -9.11 -10.90 6.10
CA GLY A 313 -7.67 -10.90 6.01
C GLY A 313 -7.22 -10.64 4.58
N PHE A 314 -7.69 -11.48 3.65
CA PHE A 314 -7.44 -11.39 2.21
C PHE A 314 -8.79 -11.37 1.47
N TYR A 315 -8.98 -10.39 0.58
CA TYR A 315 -10.28 -10.10 -0.03
C TYR A 315 -10.15 -9.69 -1.50
N SER A 316 -10.83 -10.38 -2.40
CA SER A 316 -10.85 -10.08 -3.84
C SER A 316 -11.81 -8.93 -4.23
N ASN A 317 -12.65 -8.49 -3.31
CA ASN A 317 -13.45 -7.26 -3.35
C ASN A 317 -14.37 -7.09 -4.57
N HIS A 318 -15.17 -8.09 -4.88
CA HIS A 318 -16.27 -8.01 -5.88
C HIS A 318 -15.85 -7.58 -7.29
N GLN A 319 -14.61 -7.73 -7.70
CA GLN A 319 -14.18 -7.27 -9.01
C GLN A 319 -14.54 -8.30 -10.10
N PRO A 320 -15.43 -7.96 -11.06
CA PRO A 320 -15.77 -8.89 -12.13
C PRO A 320 -14.57 -9.14 -13.04
N GLY A 321 -14.27 -10.40 -13.29
CA GLY A 321 -13.30 -10.83 -14.28
C GLY A 321 -11.82 -10.51 -13.96
N GLN A 322 -11.52 -9.97 -12.80
CA GLN A 322 -10.14 -9.83 -12.32
C GLN A 322 -9.75 -11.06 -11.50
N ALA A 323 -8.47 -11.38 -11.49
CA ALA A 323 -7.94 -12.51 -10.75
C ALA A 323 -6.75 -12.09 -9.89
N ALA A 324 -6.46 -12.89 -8.86
CA ALA A 324 -5.23 -12.80 -8.11
C ALA A 324 -4.64 -14.18 -7.86
N VAL A 325 -3.32 -14.22 -7.74
CA VAL A 325 -2.58 -15.37 -7.23
C VAL A 325 -2.27 -15.10 -5.77
N TRP A 326 -2.79 -15.97 -4.92
CA TRP A 326 -2.60 -15.95 -3.47
C TRP A 326 -1.67 -17.11 -3.10
N PHE A 327 -0.43 -16.79 -2.75
CA PHE A 327 0.61 -17.80 -2.57
C PHE A 327 1.28 -17.68 -1.21
N ASN A 328 1.34 -18.78 -0.45
CA ASN A 328 2.07 -18.87 0.82
C ASN A 328 1.71 -17.76 1.82
N ASN A 329 0.43 -17.40 1.91
CA ASN A 329 -0.02 -16.37 2.84
C ASN A 329 -0.53 -17.00 4.14
N LYS A 330 -0.33 -16.29 5.24
CA LYS A 330 -0.80 -16.70 6.58
C LYS A 330 -1.91 -15.77 7.05
N SER A 331 -3.06 -16.34 7.40
CA SER A 331 -4.24 -15.58 7.87
C SER A 331 -4.67 -16.09 9.26
N TYR A 332 -4.81 -15.16 10.20
CA TYR A 332 -5.13 -15.51 11.58
C TYR A 332 -6.18 -14.59 12.18
N ASN A 333 -7.23 -15.18 12.75
CA ASN A 333 -8.23 -14.51 13.59
C ASN A 333 -8.88 -13.27 12.93
N ASN A 334 -8.99 -13.23 11.62
CA ASN A 334 -9.77 -12.22 10.90
C ASN A 334 -11.26 -12.63 10.93
N LYS A 335 -12.18 -11.72 10.61
CA LYS A 335 -13.59 -12.08 10.43
C LYS A 335 -13.75 -13.09 9.30
N GLY A 336 -13.14 -12.83 8.13
CA GLY A 336 -12.93 -13.76 7.04
C GLY A 336 -11.43 -13.89 6.79
N ASN A 337 -10.89 -15.12 6.74
CA ASN A 337 -9.47 -15.26 6.47
C ASN A 337 -9.14 -15.05 5.00
N PHE A 338 -9.87 -15.72 4.11
CA PHE A 338 -9.78 -15.55 2.67
C PHE A 338 -11.20 -15.42 2.12
N ASP A 339 -11.54 -14.26 1.57
CA ASP A 339 -12.85 -13.99 0.97
C ASP A 339 -12.66 -13.68 -0.52
N MET A 340 -12.91 -14.67 -1.34
CA MET A 340 -12.74 -14.60 -2.79
C MET A 340 -14.05 -14.28 -3.50
N THR A 341 -14.82 -13.37 -2.91
CA THR A 341 -16.07 -12.88 -3.51
C THR A 341 -15.78 -11.95 -4.68
N GLU A 342 -16.32 -12.28 -5.84
CA GLU A 342 -16.25 -11.47 -7.05
C GLU A 342 -17.65 -10.93 -7.43
N GLY A 343 -17.70 -9.93 -8.30
CA GLY A 343 -18.94 -9.55 -8.98
C GLY A 343 -19.18 -10.43 -10.19
N SER A 344 -20.45 -10.61 -10.56
CA SER A 344 -20.83 -11.34 -11.76
C SER A 344 -20.11 -10.82 -13.01
N GLU A 345 -19.43 -11.67 -13.74
CA GLU A 345 -18.74 -11.33 -14.99
C GLU A 345 -19.69 -10.77 -16.06
N THR A 346 -20.92 -11.18 -16.03
CA THR A 346 -21.98 -10.69 -16.91
C THR A 346 -22.60 -9.38 -16.43
N TRP A 347 -22.13 -8.85 -15.29
CA TRP A 347 -22.68 -7.66 -14.64
C TRP A 347 -24.17 -7.78 -14.31
N GLU A 348 -24.61 -8.98 -13.96
CA GLU A 348 -25.96 -9.20 -13.48
C GLU A 348 -26.23 -8.34 -12.25
N LEU A 349 -27.40 -7.72 -12.21
CA LEU A 349 -27.79 -6.83 -11.13
C LEU A 349 -28.83 -7.49 -10.22
N ASP A 350 -28.69 -7.33 -8.94
CA ASP A 350 -29.71 -7.71 -7.96
C ASP A 350 -30.90 -6.75 -7.97
N SER A 351 -31.91 -7.04 -7.18
CA SER A 351 -33.13 -6.21 -7.06
C SER A 351 -32.87 -4.78 -6.57
N LYS A 352 -31.67 -4.48 -6.07
CA LYS A 352 -31.24 -3.17 -5.61
C LYS A 352 -30.35 -2.45 -6.63
N GLY A 353 -30.17 -3.02 -7.82
CA GLY A 353 -29.31 -2.49 -8.88
C GLY A 353 -27.81 -2.62 -8.58
N LYS A 354 -27.43 -3.53 -7.71
CA LYS A 354 -26.01 -3.84 -7.43
C LYS A 354 -25.60 -5.09 -8.19
N VAL A 355 -24.35 -5.16 -8.59
CA VAL A 355 -23.79 -6.36 -9.23
C VAL A 355 -23.92 -7.53 -8.27
N VAL A 356 -24.42 -8.65 -8.79
CA VAL A 356 -24.58 -9.89 -8.03
C VAL A 356 -23.21 -10.44 -7.66
N ASP A 357 -23.06 -10.82 -6.39
CA ASP A 357 -21.86 -11.49 -5.91
C ASP A 357 -21.85 -12.96 -6.35
N ILE A 358 -20.72 -13.38 -6.83
CA ILE A 358 -20.41 -14.78 -7.13
C ILE A 358 -19.13 -15.21 -6.41
N CYS A 359 -18.93 -16.50 -6.29
CA CYS A 359 -17.63 -17.00 -5.88
C CYS A 359 -16.64 -16.85 -7.02
N GLY A 360 -15.47 -16.30 -6.70
CA GLY A 360 -14.40 -16.08 -7.67
C GLY A 360 -13.99 -17.37 -8.38
N THR A 361 -13.97 -17.31 -9.70
CA THR A 361 -13.62 -18.45 -10.54
C THR A 361 -12.20 -18.38 -11.10
N ARG A 362 -11.56 -17.22 -10.97
CA ARG A 362 -10.23 -16.94 -11.51
C ARG A 362 -9.16 -16.76 -10.43
N GLU A 363 -9.56 -16.82 -9.16
CA GLU A 363 -8.65 -16.75 -8.05
C GLU A 363 -7.83 -18.04 -7.94
N VAL A 364 -6.52 -17.92 -7.82
CA VAL A 364 -5.60 -19.03 -7.74
C VAL A 364 -4.94 -19.04 -6.36
N LEU A 365 -5.20 -20.08 -5.57
CA LEU A 365 -4.73 -20.17 -4.19
C LEU A 365 -3.80 -21.38 -4.02
N TYR A 366 -2.54 -21.13 -3.63
CA TYR A 366 -1.54 -22.16 -3.37
C TYR A 366 -0.91 -22.00 -1.99
N PHE A 367 -0.79 -23.04 -1.24
CA PHE A 367 -0.04 -23.13 0.04
C PHE A 367 -0.41 -22.06 1.07
N ASN A 368 -1.63 -21.55 1.03
CA ASN A 368 -2.09 -20.59 2.02
C ASN A 368 -2.51 -21.29 3.29
N PHE A 369 -2.30 -20.62 4.41
CA PHE A 369 -2.64 -21.13 5.74
C PHE A 369 -3.63 -20.17 6.42
N ALA A 370 -4.71 -20.73 6.96
CA ALA A 370 -5.68 -20.00 7.76
C ALA A 370 -5.97 -20.70 9.07
N PHE A 371 -5.89 -19.97 10.17
CA PHE A 371 -6.19 -20.49 11.49
C PHE A 371 -7.05 -19.50 12.27
N LYS A 372 -8.12 -20.00 12.91
CA LYS A 372 -9.05 -19.25 13.74
C LYS A 372 -9.76 -18.11 12.98
N TYR A 373 -11.02 -17.89 13.29
CA TYR A 373 -11.84 -16.76 12.85
C TYR A 373 -12.35 -15.97 14.05
N SER A 374 -12.50 -14.67 13.91
CA SER A 374 -13.06 -13.84 14.98
C SER A 374 -14.58 -13.94 15.08
N THR A 375 -15.28 -14.21 13.96
CA THR A 375 -16.75 -14.36 13.90
C THR A 375 -17.14 -15.40 12.85
N LYS A 376 -18.38 -15.90 12.93
CA LYS A 376 -18.93 -16.81 11.92
C LYS A 376 -19.04 -16.12 10.57
N LEU A 377 -18.43 -16.71 9.56
CA LEU A 377 -18.56 -16.24 8.17
C LEU A 377 -19.99 -16.35 7.66
N LYS A 378 -20.44 -15.36 6.92
CA LYS A 378 -21.62 -15.42 6.08
C LYS A 378 -21.15 -15.52 4.63
N GLY A 379 -21.44 -16.64 3.98
CA GLY A 379 -21.20 -16.82 2.56
C GLY A 379 -20.25 -17.96 2.23
N ASP A 380 -20.50 -18.56 1.09
CA ASP A 380 -19.84 -19.78 0.62
C ASP A 380 -18.66 -19.52 -0.31
N CYS A 381 -18.27 -18.25 -0.51
CA CYS A 381 -17.23 -17.85 -1.47
C CYS A 381 -15.83 -17.87 -0.91
N ASN A 382 -15.68 -18.44 0.27
CA ASN A 382 -14.38 -18.53 0.87
C ASN A 382 -13.63 -19.72 0.32
N MET A 383 -12.54 -19.43 -0.36
CA MET A 383 -11.44 -20.36 -0.53
C MET A 383 -11.62 -21.46 -1.60
N TYR A 384 -11.52 -21.09 -2.85
CA TYR A 384 -11.15 -22.05 -3.87
C TYR A 384 -9.64 -22.33 -3.79
N GLY A 385 -9.28 -23.52 -3.31
CA GLY A 385 -7.90 -23.94 -3.26
C GLY A 385 -7.51 -24.67 -4.53
N THR A 386 -6.40 -24.31 -5.13
CA THR A 386 -5.84 -25.09 -6.23
C THR A 386 -4.96 -26.20 -5.71
N GLU A 387 -4.06 -25.92 -4.76
CA GLU A 387 -3.17 -26.94 -4.19
C GLU A 387 -2.60 -26.52 -2.83
N GLY A 388 -2.41 -27.45 -1.92
CA GLY A 388 -1.63 -27.30 -0.69
C GLY A 388 -2.18 -26.30 0.33
N ASN A 389 -3.42 -25.83 0.20
CA ASN A 389 -3.98 -24.88 1.13
C ASN A 389 -4.47 -25.57 2.42
N LEU A 390 -4.17 -24.96 3.54
CA LEU A 390 -4.54 -25.42 4.88
C LEU A 390 -5.42 -24.39 5.56
N TYR A 391 -6.68 -24.72 5.72
CA TYR A 391 -7.64 -23.83 6.34
C TYR A 391 -8.24 -24.50 7.58
N PHE A 392 -7.86 -24.02 8.75
CA PHE A 392 -8.37 -24.50 10.01
C PHE A 392 -9.29 -23.48 10.64
N ALA A 393 -10.58 -23.80 10.66
CA ALA A 393 -11.57 -23.04 11.40
C ALA A 393 -11.89 -23.78 12.69
N ASN A 394 -12.00 -23.06 13.80
CA ASN A 394 -12.50 -23.64 15.06
C ASN A 394 -13.98 -24.01 15.02
N ILE A 395 -14.66 -23.73 13.91
CA ILE A 395 -16.08 -24.00 13.70
C ILE A 395 -16.18 -24.99 12.54
N PRO A 396 -16.71 -26.21 12.75
CA PRO A 396 -16.99 -27.12 11.66
C PRO A 396 -18.02 -26.47 10.74
N ASP A 397 -17.62 -26.03 9.58
CA ASP A 397 -18.56 -25.67 8.53
C ASP A 397 -18.96 -26.93 7.78
N LYS A 398 -20.22 -27.31 7.88
CA LYS A 398 -20.78 -28.50 7.20
C LYS A 398 -20.69 -28.38 5.67
N ASN A 399 -20.49 -27.18 5.14
CA ASN A 399 -20.40 -26.87 3.72
C ASN A 399 -18.96 -26.62 3.25
N ASN A 400 -17.97 -26.94 4.07
CA ASN A 400 -16.57 -26.73 3.73
C ASN A 400 -16.18 -27.60 2.52
N LYS A 401 -16.33 -27.04 1.32
CA LYS A 401 -16.00 -27.69 0.04
C LYS A 401 -14.52 -27.59 -0.31
N PHE A 402 -13.69 -27.22 0.66
CA PHE A 402 -12.30 -26.95 0.39
C PHE A 402 -11.50 -28.22 0.14
N ASN A 403 -10.75 -28.23 -0.96
CA ASN A 403 -9.65 -29.14 -1.15
C ASN A 403 -8.50 -28.85 -0.19
N THR A 404 -8.79 -28.93 1.10
CA THR A 404 -7.70 -29.13 2.04
C THR A 404 -7.14 -30.52 1.74
N TRP A 405 -5.86 -30.64 1.61
CA TRP A 405 -5.19 -31.92 1.67
C TRP A 405 -5.85 -32.72 2.79
N ASN A 406 -6.18 -33.95 2.58
CA ASN A 406 -6.98 -34.87 3.38
C ASN A 406 -6.74 -34.90 4.91
N PHE A 407 -6.45 -33.75 5.52
CA PHE A 407 -6.17 -33.58 6.95
C PHE A 407 -7.45 -33.29 7.76
N ARG A 408 -8.59 -33.81 7.33
CA ARG A 408 -9.87 -33.65 8.02
C ARG A 408 -9.85 -34.18 9.45
N ASP A 409 -8.89 -35.01 9.78
CA ASP A 409 -8.74 -35.65 11.08
C ASP A 409 -7.73 -34.96 12.02
N ILE A 410 -7.14 -33.85 11.60
CA ILE A 410 -6.17 -33.10 12.40
C ILE A 410 -6.85 -31.90 13.06
N THR A 411 -6.69 -31.79 14.35
CA THR A 411 -7.08 -30.60 15.12
C THR A 411 -5.86 -29.74 15.37
N ILE A 412 -5.83 -28.54 14.75
CA ILE A 412 -4.81 -27.54 14.99
C ILE A 412 -5.18 -26.72 16.20
N THR A 413 -4.23 -26.49 17.08
CA THR A 413 -4.36 -25.72 18.32
C THR A 413 -3.31 -24.63 18.41
N ALA A 414 -3.34 -23.85 19.48
CA ALA A 414 -2.30 -22.85 19.73
C ALA A 414 -0.92 -23.50 19.97
N ASP A 415 -0.90 -24.75 20.47
CA ASP A 415 0.33 -25.47 20.77
C ASP A 415 1.15 -25.87 19.53
N ASP A 416 0.53 -25.82 18.35
CA ASP A 416 1.21 -26.05 17.08
C ASP A 416 2.07 -24.87 16.63
N PHE A 417 1.99 -23.72 17.32
CA PHE A 417 2.72 -22.49 16.98
C PHE A 417 3.61 -22.03 18.12
N LEU A 418 4.75 -21.44 17.78
CA LEU A 418 5.64 -20.82 18.77
C LEU A 418 4.99 -19.60 19.41
N SER A 419 4.20 -18.85 18.66
CA SER A 419 3.44 -17.71 19.15
C SER A 419 2.23 -17.40 18.25
N LEU A 420 1.16 -16.93 18.89
CA LEU A 420 -0.01 -16.34 18.23
C LEU A 420 -0.24 -14.89 18.72
N ASP A 421 0.77 -14.28 19.34
CA ASP A 421 0.71 -12.89 19.78
C ASP A 421 0.92 -11.94 18.60
N VAL A 422 -0.16 -11.30 18.16
CA VAL A 422 -0.17 -10.36 17.02
C VAL A 422 0.71 -9.13 17.29
N GLN A 423 0.97 -8.78 18.55
CA GLN A 423 1.85 -7.66 18.89
C GLN A 423 3.28 -7.86 18.41
N GLU A 424 3.71 -9.09 18.21
CA GLU A 424 5.03 -9.36 17.65
C GLU A 424 5.23 -8.73 16.26
N LEU A 425 4.17 -8.62 15.47
CA LEU A 425 4.22 -8.04 14.12
C LEU A 425 4.57 -6.54 14.14
N ALA A 426 4.35 -5.86 15.27
CA ALA A 426 4.67 -4.44 15.44
C ALA A 426 6.05 -4.18 16.09
N LYS A 427 6.85 -5.23 16.34
CA LYS A 427 8.23 -5.06 16.81
C LYS A 427 9.02 -4.12 15.89
N GLU A 428 10.04 -3.49 16.43
CA GLU A 428 10.93 -2.63 15.65
C GLU A 428 11.58 -3.39 14.49
N ARG A 429 11.74 -2.69 13.37
CA ARG A 429 12.45 -3.23 12.20
C ARG A 429 13.92 -3.42 12.49
N GLY A 430 14.57 -4.27 11.71
CA GLY A 430 16.02 -4.37 11.69
C GLY A 430 16.68 -3.04 11.30
N PRO A 431 17.97 -2.84 11.60
CA PRO A 431 18.68 -1.60 11.30
C PRO A 431 18.68 -1.22 9.81
N ASP A 432 18.59 -2.20 8.93
CA ASP A 432 18.48 -2.03 7.48
C ASP A 432 17.03 -1.80 7.00
N GLY A 433 16.08 -1.71 7.94
CA GLY A 433 14.64 -1.61 7.68
C GLY A 433 13.95 -2.93 7.37
N SER A 434 14.62 -4.07 7.48
CA SER A 434 14.02 -5.40 7.29
C SER A 434 12.89 -5.66 8.30
N LEU A 435 11.98 -6.55 7.93
CA LEU A 435 10.94 -7.00 8.86
C LEU A 435 11.57 -7.62 10.11
N PRO A 436 10.99 -7.42 11.30
CA PRO A 436 11.50 -8.02 12.51
C PRO A 436 11.37 -9.55 12.47
N GLU A 437 12.29 -10.23 13.11
CA GLU A 437 12.10 -11.65 13.38
C GLU A 437 11.00 -11.83 14.42
N VAL A 438 10.00 -12.65 14.07
CA VAL A 438 8.85 -12.94 14.92
C VAL A 438 8.61 -14.44 15.01
N ASN A 439 8.03 -14.88 16.12
CA ASN A 439 7.57 -16.24 16.28
C ASN A 439 6.10 -16.42 15.91
N PHE A 440 5.43 -15.34 15.56
CA PHE A 440 4.02 -15.35 15.18
C PHE A 440 3.75 -16.31 14.02
N MET A 441 2.87 -17.28 14.27
CA MET A 441 2.52 -18.37 13.33
C MET A 441 3.72 -19.15 12.76
N LYS A 442 4.87 -19.17 13.44
CA LYS A 442 5.92 -20.18 13.19
C LYS A 442 5.52 -21.50 13.84
N LEU A 443 5.78 -22.58 13.15
CA LEU A 443 5.48 -23.90 13.67
C LEU A 443 6.30 -24.20 14.93
N ASN A 444 5.65 -24.77 15.93
CA ASN A 444 6.30 -25.22 17.14
C ASN A 444 6.87 -26.65 16.91
N PRO A 445 8.18 -26.85 16.98
CA PRO A 445 8.77 -28.19 16.81
C PRO A 445 8.25 -29.25 17.80
N GLU A 446 7.77 -28.81 18.96
CA GLU A 446 7.17 -29.66 19.98
C GLU A 446 5.65 -29.77 19.82
N GLY A 447 5.08 -29.13 18.84
CA GLY A 447 3.63 -29.10 18.58
C GLY A 447 3.11 -30.46 18.10
N PRO A 448 1.87 -30.81 18.44
CA PRO A 448 1.31 -32.14 18.16
C PRO A 448 1.21 -32.47 16.66
N ASN A 449 1.16 -31.44 15.79
CA ASN A 449 1.02 -31.62 14.35
C ASN A 449 2.26 -31.15 13.55
N TYR A 450 3.40 -30.96 14.22
CA TYR A 450 4.59 -30.34 13.62
C TYR A 450 5.04 -31.03 12.31
N GLU A 451 5.23 -32.36 12.34
CA GLU A 451 5.74 -33.09 11.17
C GLU A 451 4.87 -32.94 9.93
N ILE A 452 3.56 -32.91 10.10
CA ILE A 452 2.62 -32.76 9.01
C ILE A 452 2.64 -31.32 8.48
N LEU A 453 2.56 -30.34 9.37
CA LEU A 453 2.55 -28.94 9.00
C LEU A 453 3.88 -28.52 8.36
N LYS A 454 5.00 -29.05 8.88
CA LYS A 454 6.34 -28.82 8.36
C LYS A 454 6.51 -29.38 6.95
N THR A 455 6.01 -30.58 6.69
CA THR A 455 6.04 -31.16 5.34
C THR A 455 5.36 -30.25 4.31
N ILE A 456 4.25 -29.60 4.67
CA ILE A 456 3.51 -28.70 3.78
C ILE A 456 4.26 -27.38 3.60
N GLU A 457 4.84 -26.85 4.68
CA GLU A 457 5.67 -25.63 4.61
C GLU A 457 6.89 -25.87 3.71
N ASP A 458 7.55 -27.02 3.83
CA ASP A 458 8.69 -27.40 2.99
C ASP A 458 8.34 -27.57 1.51
N LEU A 459 7.14 -28.06 1.19
CA LEU A 459 6.65 -28.14 -0.19
C LEU A 459 6.41 -26.75 -0.80
N SER A 460 6.14 -25.73 0.00
CA SER A 460 5.94 -24.36 -0.45
C SER A 460 7.26 -23.60 -0.67
N ALA A 461 8.32 -23.97 0.02
CA ALA A 461 9.58 -23.24 0.05
C ALA A 461 10.27 -23.08 -1.33
N PRO A 462 10.39 -24.10 -2.18
CA PRO A 462 11.04 -23.98 -3.48
C PRO A 462 10.29 -23.11 -4.48
N ARG A 463 8.98 -22.91 -4.26
CA ARG A 463 8.10 -22.15 -5.18
C ARG A 463 7.97 -20.68 -4.79
N SER A 464 8.44 -20.29 -3.61
CA SER A 464 8.42 -18.88 -3.17
C SER A 464 9.30 -17.97 -4.03
N GLU A 465 10.29 -18.53 -4.75
CA GLU A 465 11.18 -17.82 -5.67
C GLU A 465 10.63 -17.66 -7.09
N LEU A 466 9.63 -18.47 -7.47
CA LEU A 466 9.07 -18.49 -8.84
C LEU A 466 8.27 -17.22 -9.23
N GLY A 467 8.04 -16.30 -8.33
CA GLY A 467 7.36 -15.03 -8.62
C GLY A 467 8.27 -13.88 -9.05
N SER A 468 9.57 -14.10 -9.20
CA SER A 468 10.55 -13.04 -9.55
C SER A 468 10.99 -13.07 -11.02
N GLU A 469 10.62 -14.06 -11.80
CA GLU A 469 10.99 -14.11 -13.22
C GLU A 469 9.84 -13.68 -14.14
N GLU A 470 10.23 -12.92 -15.12
CA GLU A 470 9.47 -12.26 -16.16
C GLU A 470 8.35 -13.12 -16.76
N GLY A 471 7.26 -12.44 -17.15
CA GLY A 471 6.11 -13.02 -17.83
C GLY A 471 6.45 -13.78 -19.11
N GLY A 472 6.94 -14.97 -18.93
CA GLY A 472 7.05 -15.98 -19.96
C GLY A 472 5.85 -16.91 -19.85
N SER A 473 5.09 -16.98 -20.92
CA SER A 473 3.99 -17.89 -21.14
C SER A 473 4.39 -19.35 -20.90
N HIS A 474 4.19 -19.84 -19.70
CA HIS A 474 4.06 -21.28 -19.48
C HIS A 474 2.88 -21.54 -18.55
N CYS A 475 1.85 -22.06 -19.15
CA CYS A 475 0.75 -22.74 -18.49
C CYS A 475 1.29 -23.80 -17.51
N LEU A 476 0.85 -23.74 -16.27
CA LEU A 476 0.63 -24.91 -15.46
C LEU A 476 -0.86 -25.05 -15.24
#